data_4c76220d5098ef203ad628e92db208ce
#
_entry.id   4c76220d5098ef203ad628e92db208ce
#
_cell.length_a   1.000
_cell.length_b   1.000
_cell.length_c   1.000
_cell.angle_alpha   90.00
_cell.angle_beta   90.00
_cell.angle_gamma   90.00
#
_symmetry.space_group_name_H-M   'P 1'
#
loop_
_entity.id
_entity.type
_entity.pdbx_description
1 polymer ?
#
loop_
_entity_poly.entity_id
_entity_poly.type
_entity_poly.pdbx_seq_one_letter_code
_entity_poly.pdbx_strand_id
1 'polypeptide(L)'
;MEIAIDIGAVLVRLGPGEDLHDAVHEAFELGNRAFPVLTSCIGSLSYLEYGLAGCDPQGIPGPGARFVREDDAVEVGGIHGHVGVDRENMPSAHLHGVMFGSDGSVLGGHVFVAKVLITMEFALLGLGAPRWLRVHQPVSGSPPLPLLIPADRESPR
;
A
#
# COMPACT_ATOMS: atom_id res chain seq x y z
N MET A 1 2.32 -13.71 -11.31
CA MET A 1 2.75 -12.30 -11.47
C MET A 1 3.61 -12.15 -12.71
N GLU A 2 3.41 -11.10 -13.47
CA GLU A 2 4.29 -10.70 -14.59
C GLU A 2 4.87 -9.31 -14.28
N ILE A 3 6.17 -9.12 -14.51
CA ILE A 3 6.89 -7.88 -14.17
C ILE A 3 7.72 -7.41 -15.38
N ALA A 4 7.64 -6.12 -15.67
CA ALA A 4 8.53 -5.41 -16.58
C ALA A 4 9.20 -4.24 -15.85
N ILE A 5 10.51 -4.13 -15.95
CA ILE A 5 11.32 -3.09 -15.31
C ILE A 5 12.00 -2.25 -16.40
N ASP A 6 11.84 -0.92 -16.32
CA ASP A 6 12.51 0.04 -17.18
C ASP A 6 13.16 1.14 -16.31
N ILE A 7 13.85 2.09 -16.93
CA ILE A 7 14.67 3.12 -16.28
C ILE A 7 13.89 3.96 -15.24
N GLY A 8 12.58 4.09 -15.37
CA GLY A 8 11.76 4.93 -14.48
C GLY A 8 10.59 4.24 -13.80
N ALA A 9 10.28 2.99 -14.13
CA ALA A 9 9.11 2.30 -13.61
C ALA A 9 9.26 0.77 -13.57
N VAL A 10 8.51 0.16 -12.67
CA VAL A 10 8.23 -1.28 -12.66
C VAL A 10 6.74 -1.44 -12.96
N LEU A 11 6.39 -2.19 -14.02
CA LEU A 11 5.02 -2.56 -14.33
C LEU A 11 4.78 -4.01 -13.92
N VAL A 12 3.68 -4.24 -13.23
CA VAL A 12 3.31 -5.56 -12.71
C VAL A 12 1.89 -5.90 -13.11
N ARG A 13 1.67 -7.15 -13.55
CA ARG A 13 0.36 -7.75 -13.74
C ARG A 13 0.20 -8.97 -12.84
N LEU A 14 -0.91 -9.00 -12.11
CA LEU A 14 -1.33 -10.09 -11.24
C LEU A 14 -2.48 -10.87 -11.85
N GLY A 15 -2.49 -12.16 -11.59
CA GLY A 15 -3.58 -13.08 -11.90
C GLY A 15 -4.45 -13.42 -10.68
N PRO A 16 -5.48 -14.26 -10.88
CA PRO A 16 -6.40 -14.63 -9.82
C PRO A 16 -5.73 -15.21 -8.57
N GLY A 17 -6.14 -14.75 -7.39
CA GLY A 17 -5.71 -15.25 -6.10
C GLY A 17 -4.37 -14.67 -5.59
N GLU A 18 -3.60 -13.95 -6.44
CA GLU A 18 -2.39 -13.25 -6.00
C GLU A 18 -2.75 -12.06 -5.09
N ASP A 19 -1.88 -11.75 -4.12
CA ASP A 19 -2.09 -10.65 -3.17
C ASP A 19 -1.30 -9.42 -3.60
N LEU A 20 -1.95 -8.23 -3.52
CA LEU A 20 -1.33 -6.97 -3.93
C LEU A 20 -0.13 -6.59 -3.06
N HIS A 21 -0.21 -6.77 -1.73
CA HIS A 21 0.90 -6.39 -0.84
C HIS A 21 2.13 -7.24 -1.09
N ASP A 22 1.96 -8.56 -1.23
CA ASP A 22 3.04 -9.49 -1.54
C ASP A 22 3.71 -9.10 -2.87
N ALA A 23 2.89 -8.80 -3.88
CA ALA A 23 3.38 -8.40 -5.20
C ALA A 23 4.10 -7.04 -5.19
N VAL A 24 3.61 -6.07 -4.42
CA VAL A 24 4.28 -4.76 -4.26
C VAL A 24 5.63 -4.93 -3.57
N HIS A 25 5.72 -5.78 -2.54
CA HIS A 25 6.97 -6.08 -1.85
C HIS A 25 7.97 -6.77 -2.79
N GLU A 26 7.53 -7.79 -3.55
CA GLU A 26 8.37 -8.50 -4.50
C GLU A 26 8.85 -7.59 -5.64
N ALA A 27 7.96 -6.79 -6.22
CA ALA A 27 8.31 -5.84 -7.28
C ALA A 27 9.30 -4.77 -6.79
N PHE A 28 9.16 -4.29 -5.55
CA PHE A 28 10.09 -3.36 -4.93
C PHE A 28 11.49 -3.98 -4.76
N GLU A 29 11.58 -5.23 -4.32
CA GLU A 29 12.86 -5.96 -4.19
C GLU A 29 13.51 -6.20 -5.55
N LEU A 30 12.75 -6.69 -6.54
CA LEU A 30 13.24 -6.93 -7.90
C LEU A 30 13.70 -5.64 -8.59
N GLY A 31 13.05 -4.51 -8.29
CA GLY A 31 13.46 -3.18 -8.71
C GLY A 31 14.65 -2.62 -7.93
N ASN A 32 15.37 -3.45 -7.16
CA ASN A 32 16.49 -3.05 -6.31
C ASN A 32 16.12 -1.90 -5.33
N ARG A 33 14.87 -1.89 -4.86
CA ARG A 33 14.33 -0.92 -3.90
C ARG A 33 14.37 0.54 -4.36
N ALA A 34 14.47 0.74 -5.68
CA ALA A 34 14.56 2.08 -6.28
C ALA A 34 13.21 2.70 -6.63
N PHE A 35 12.11 1.93 -6.52
CA PHE A 35 10.77 2.30 -6.98
C PHE A 35 9.79 2.35 -5.80
N PRO A 36 9.81 3.40 -4.96
CA PRO A 36 9.02 3.44 -3.73
C PRO A 36 7.58 3.93 -3.89
N VAL A 37 7.14 4.37 -5.07
CA VAL A 37 5.83 5.02 -5.25
C VAL A 37 4.93 4.17 -6.13
N LEU A 38 3.83 3.67 -5.56
CA LEU A 38 2.73 3.07 -6.30
C LEU A 38 1.78 4.18 -6.75
N THR A 39 1.71 4.40 -8.06
CA THR A 39 0.97 5.53 -8.66
C THR A 39 -0.30 5.13 -9.37
N SER A 40 -0.38 3.90 -9.85
CA SER A 40 -1.53 3.37 -10.59
C SER A 40 -1.71 1.92 -10.21
N CYS A 41 -2.93 1.58 -9.84
CA CYS A 41 -3.33 0.19 -9.61
C CYS A 41 -4.80 0.08 -9.97
N ILE A 42 -5.11 -0.75 -10.94
CA ILE A 42 -6.46 -1.02 -11.44
C ILE A 42 -6.68 -2.53 -11.57
N GLY A 43 -7.92 -2.96 -11.50
CA GLY A 43 -8.27 -4.37 -11.63
C GLY A 43 -9.46 -4.76 -10.77
N SER A 44 -9.61 -6.05 -10.49
CA SER A 44 -10.71 -6.56 -9.69
C SER A 44 -10.23 -7.49 -8.58
N LEU A 45 -10.93 -7.46 -7.43
CA LEU A 45 -10.62 -8.23 -6.24
C LEU A 45 -11.71 -9.25 -5.94
N SER A 46 -11.28 -10.41 -5.46
CA SER A 46 -12.16 -11.45 -4.87
C SER A 46 -12.22 -11.34 -3.34
N TYR A 47 -11.32 -10.57 -2.75
CA TYR A 47 -11.25 -10.35 -1.31
C TYR A 47 -10.53 -9.03 -1.00
N LEU A 48 -11.09 -8.27 -0.08
CA LEU A 48 -10.53 -6.99 0.36
C LEU A 48 -10.68 -6.83 1.87
N GLU A 49 -9.58 -6.46 2.54
CA GLU A 49 -9.63 -5.89 3.89
C GLU A 49 -9.09 -4.46 3.87
N TYR A 50 -9.87 -3.53 4.42
CA TYR A 50 -9.46 -2.14 4.50
C TYR A 50 -9.90 -1.48 5.81
N GLY A 51 -9.25 -0.40 6.16
CA GLY A 51 -9.53 0.36 7.36
C GLY A 51 -9.87 1.81 7.07
N LEU A 52 -10.81 2.33 7.84
CA LEU A 52 -11.14 3.75 7.86
C LEU A 52 -10.47 4.42 9.04
N ALA A 53 -9.88 5.60 8.80
CA ALA A 53 -9.37 6.43 9.88
C ALA A 53 -10.52 6.82 10.81
N GLY A 54 -10.23 6.87 12.10
CA GLY A 54 -11.19 7.26 13.10
C GLY A 54 -10.53 7.96 14.27
N CYS A 55 -11.37 8.44 15.17
CA CYS A 55 -10.94 9.01 16.45
C CYS A 55 -11.58 8.20 17.57
N ASP A 56 -10.92 8.16 18.70
CA ASP A 56 -11.53 7.67 19.94
C ASP A 56 -12.63 8.66 20.43
N PRO A 57 -13.40 8.33 21.49
CA PRO A 57 -14.40 9.22 22.05
C PRO A 57 -13.85 10.57 22.55
N GLN A 58 -12.54 10.70 22.73
CA GLN A 58 -11.83 11.91 23.12
C GLN A 58 -11.34 12.72 21.91
N GLY A 59 -11.61 12.24 20.67
CA GLY A 59 -11.20 12.89 19.43
C GLY A 59 -9.73 12.67 19.05
N ILE A 60 -9.04 11.73 19.72
CA ILE A 60 -7.66 11.39 19.40
C ILE A 60 -7.64 10.51 18.15
N PRO A 61 -6.94 10.91 17.07
CA PRO A 61 -6.81 10.08 15.88
C PRO A 61 -6.14 8.74 16.19
N GLY A 62 -6.71 7.66 15.71
CA GLY A 62 -6.19 6.31 15.91
C GLY A 62 -6.23 5.48 14.62
N PRO A 63 -5.43 4.40 14.54
CA PRO A 63 -5.49 3.48 13.43
C PRO A 63 -6.86 2.80 13.44
N GLY A 64 -7.59 2.95 12.33
CA GLY A 64 -8.73 2.16 11.98
C GLY A 64 -9.81 2.01 13.05
N ALA A 65 -10.57 3.06 13.32
CA ALA A 65 -11.77 2.91 14.14
C ALA A 65 -12.75 1.88 13.55
N ARG A 66 -12.58 1.53 12.28
CA ARG A 66 -13.42 0.56 11.59
C ARG A 66 -12.59 -0.27 10.62
N PHE A 67 -12.57 -1.57 10.86
CA PHE A 67 -12.07 -2.59 9.95
C PHE A 67 -13.25 -3.11 9.12
N VAL A 68 -13.08 -3.17 7.81
CA VAL A 68 -14.11 -3.67 6.88
C VAL A 68 -13.52 -4.78 6.04
N ARG A 69 -14.33 -5.81 5.83
CA ARG A 69 -14.01 -6.97 4.98
C ARG A 69 -15.08 -7.11 3.92
N GLU A 70 -14.63 -7.31 2.67
CA GLU A 70 -15.46 -7.60 1.52
C GLU A 70 -15.04 -8.94 0.93
N ASP A 71 -15.97 -9.88 0.85
CA ASP A 71 -15.79 -11.21 0.27
C ASP A 71 -16.48 -11.33 -1.12
N ASP A 72 -17.17 -10.28 -1.56
CA ASP A 72 -17.77 -10.16 -2.89
C ASP A 72 -16.79 -9.53 -3.89
N ALA A 73 -17.16 -9.59 -5.17
CA ALA A 73 -16.38 -8.95 -6.23
C ALA A 73 -16.29 -7.42 -6.03
N VAL A 74 -15.07 -6.92 -6.07
CA VAL A 74 -14.75 -5.50 -5.92
C VAL A 74 -14.00 -5.02 -7.15
N GLU A 75 -14.42 -3.90 -7.75
CA GLU A 75 -13.70 -3.23 -8.82
C GLU A 75 -12.78 -2.17 -8.24
N VAL A 76 -11.52 -2.16 -8.66
CA VAL A 76 -10.52 -1.19 -8.18
C VAL A 76 -10.53 0.03 -9.08
N GLY A 77 -11.02 1.15 -8.57
CA GLY A 77 -10.96 2.46 -9.22
C GLY A 77 -9.58 3.10 -9.14
N GLY A 78 -8.81 2.75 -8.11
CA GLY A 78 -7.43 3.15 -7.96
C GLY A 78 -6.89 2.85 -6.55
N ILE A 79 -5.70 2.25 -6.50
CA ILE A 79 -4.91 2.12 -5.27
C ILE A 79 -3.57 2.80 -5.52
N HIS A 80 -3.10 3.54 -4.54
CA HIS A 80 -1.84 4.28 -4.58
C HIS A 80 -1.20 4.29 -3.20
N GLY A 81 0.07 4.63 -3.16
CA GLY A 81 0.79 4.68 -1.89
C GLY A 81 2.31 4.60 -2.06
N HIS A 82 2.95 4.11 -1.02
CA HIS A 82 4.40 4.06 -0.97
C HIS A 82 4.85 2.73 -0.38
N VAL A 83 6.01 2.27 -0.83
CA VAL A 83 6.73 1.14 -0.26
C VAL A 83 8.15 1.60 0.12
N GLY A 84 8.59 1.17 1.27
CA GLY A 84 9.96 1.41 1.76
C GLY A 84 10.44 0.18 2.49
N VAL A 85 11.48 0.32 3.30
CA VAL A 85 11.93 -0.73 4.22
C VAL A 85 11.69 -0.29 5.66
N ASP A 86 11.34 -1.22 6.51
CA ASP A 86 11.25 -1.00 7.95
C ASP A 86 12.65 -1.05 8.61
N ARG A 87 12.68 -1.02 9.95
CA ARG A 87 13.94 -1.07 10.71
C ARG A 87 14.63 -2.42 10.64
N GLU A 88 13.89 -3.49 10.42
CA GLU A 88 14.37 -4.85 10.20
C GLU A 88 14.81 -5.08 8.75
N ASN A 89 14.79 -4.02 7.92
CA ASN A 89 15.14 -4.04 6.52
C ASN A 89 14.18 -4.86 5.63
N MET A 90 12.96 -5.07 6.09
CA MET A 90 11.91 -5.75 5.33
C MET A 90 11.05 -4.75 4.55
N PRO A 91 10.56 -5.10 3.34
CA PRO A 91 9.62 -4.25 2.62
C PRO A 91 8.38 -3.95 3.45
N SER A 92 7.95 -2.69 3.41
CA SER A 92 6.76 -2.23 4.12
C SER A 92 5.98 -1.24 3.25
N ALA A 93 4.77 -1.60 2.86
CA ALA A 93 3.90 -0.79 2.04
C ALA A 93 2.85 -0.04 2.88
N HIS A 94 2.41 1.11 2.36
CA HIS A 94 1.29 1.88 2.87
C HIS A 94 0.41 2.28 1.70
N LEU A 95 -0.70 1.60 1.56
CA LEU A 95 -1.58 1.69 0.41
C LEU A 95 -2.96 2.20 0.83
N HIS A 96 -3.48 3.12 0.05
CA HIS A 96 -4.87 3.58 0.13
C HIS A 96 -5.54 3.41 -1.22
N GLY A 97 -6.85 3.14 -1.19
CA GLY A 97 -7.59 2.94 -2.43
C GLY A 97 -9.02 3.45 -2.38
N VAL A 98 -9.56 3.63 -3.58
CA VAL A 98 -10.98 3.81 -3.84
C VAL A 98 -11.44 2.67 -4.73
N MET A 99 -12.43 1.95 -4.27
CA MET A 99 -12.97 0.76 -4.91
C MET A 99 -14.50 0.85 -5.01
N PHE A 100 -15.10 -0.07 -5.76
CA PHE A 100 -16.53 -0.16 -5.95
C PHE A 100 -16.99 -1.59 -5.66
N GLY A 101 -17.96 -1.71 -4.76
CA GLY A 101 -18.62 -2.99 -4.48
C GLY A 101 -19.48 -3.46 -5.64
N SER A 102 -19.83 -4.73 -5.66
CA SER A 102 -20.70 -5.33 -6.68
C SER A 102 -22.10 -4.71 -6.75
N ASP A 103 -22.53 -4.07 -5.65
CA ASP A 103 -23.80 -3.32 -5.55
C ASP A 103 -23.67 -1.84 -5.99
N GLY A 104 -22.49 -1.40 -6.44
CA GLY A 104 -22.19 -0.04 -6.82
C GLY A 104 -21.83 0.88 -5.65
N SER A 105 -21.71 0.37 -4.43
CA SER A 105 -21.24 1.14 -3.28
C SER A 105 -19.78 1.59 -3.49
N VAL A 106 -19.44 2.77 -2.95
CA VAL A 106 -18.06 3.26 -2.93
C VAL A 106 -17.39 2.78 -1.66
N LEU A 107 -16.30 2.05 -1.82
CA LEU A 107 -15.46 1.52 -0.75
C LEU A 107 -14.12 2.25 -0.77
N GLY A 108 -13.44 2.35 0.36
CA GLY A 108 -12.09 2.91 0.35
C GLY A 108 -11.50 3.15 1.72
N GLY A 109 -10.20 3.32 1.74
CA GLY A 109 -9.42 3.52 2.94
C GLY A 109 -8.02 2.92 2.84
N HIS A 110 -7.44 2.63 3.99
CA HIS A 110 -6.16 1.93 4.10
C HIS A 110 -6.34 0.46 3.75
N VAL A 111 -5.65 -0.01 2.72
CA VAL A 111 -5.71 -1.39 2.24
C VAL A 111 -4.77 -2.26 3.05
N PHE A 112 -5.28 -3.37 3.60
CA PHE A 112 -4.50 -4.34 4.38
C PHE A 112 -4.29 -5.65 3.61
N VAL A 113 -5.35 -6.14 2.93
CA VAL A 113 -5.32 -7.35 2.10
C VAL A 113 -6.12 -7.07 0.84
N ALA A 114 -5.58 -7.45 -0.31
CA ALA A 114 -6.26 -7.30 -1.60
C ALA A 114 -5.91 -8.48 -2.52
N LYS A 115 -6.83 -9.47 -2.61
CA LYS A 115 -6.64 -10.64 -3.47
C LYS A 115 -7.35 -10.46 -4.80
N VAL A 116 -6.64 -10.73 -5.88
CA VAL A 116 -7.10 -10.53 -7.25
C VAL A 116 -8.22 -11.52 -7.62
N LEU A 117 -9.25 -11.01 -8.29
CA LEU A 117 -10.33 -11.81 -8.86
C LEU A 117 -10.00 -12.29 -10.28
N ILE A 118 -9.76 -11.36 -11.20
CA ILE A 118 -9.50 -11.65 -12.62
C ILE A 118 -8.07 -11.22 -12.97
N THR A 119 -7.79 -9.94 -12.87
CA THR A 119 -6.47 -9.34 -13.10
C THR A 119 -6.32 -8.07 -12.29
N MET A 120 -5.08 -7.70 -12.02
CA MET A 120 -4.72 -6.41 -11.47
C MET A 120 -3.42 -5.96 -12.10
N GLU A 121 -3.34 -4.68 -12.44
CA GLU A 121 -2.15 -4.07 -13.01
C GLU A 121 -1.75 -2.86 -12.17
N PHE A 122 -0.46 -2.75 -11.84
CA PHE A 122 0.04 -1.60 -11.12
C PHE A 122 1.42 -1.15 -11.60
N ALA A 123 1.75 0.12 -11.31
CA ALA A 123 3.05 0.70 -11.59
C ALA A 123 3.72 1.20 -10.31
N LEU A 124 5.00 0.85 -10.14
CA LEU A 124 5.89 1.49 -9.18
C LEU A 124 6.79 2.47 -9.92
N LEU A 125 6.89 3.71 -9.43
CA LEU A 125 7.79 4.74 -9.96
C LEU A 125 9.02 4.90 -9.08
N GLY A 126 10.17 5.10 -9.75
CA GLY A 126 11.43 5.47 -9.13
C GLY A 126 11.47 6.94 -8.74
N LEU A 127 12.04 7.23 -7.58
CA LEU A 127 12.34 8.61 -7.15
C LEU A 127 13.83 8.94 -7.17
N GLY A 128 14.66 8.04 -7.77
CA GLY A 128 16.11 8.13 -7.63
C GLY A 128 16.59 7.82 -6.20
N ALA A 129 17.90 7.76 -5.96
CA ALA A 129 18.38 7.66 -4.59
C ALA A 129 17.92 8.89 -3.78
N PRO A 130 17.58 8.77 -2.49
CA PRO A 130 18.07 7.83 -1.49
C PRO A 130 17.13 6.67 -1.21
N ARG A 131 17.63 5.68 -0.46
CA ARG A 131 16.83 4.63 0.15
C ARG A 131 15.74 5.22 1.05
N TRP A 132 14.55 4.66 1.00
CA TRP A 132 13.38 5.11 1.77
C TRP A 132 13.10 4.16 2.93
N LEU A 133 13.01 4.74 4.13
CA LEU A 133 12.72 4.01 5.37
C LEU A 133 11.28 4.25 5.83
N ARG A 134 10.62 3.19 6.24
CA ARG A 134 9.34 3.23 6.90
C ARG A 134 9.57 3.19 8.40
N VAL A 135 9.39 4.29 9.07
CA VAL A 135 9.62 4.42 10.51
C VAL A 135 8.32 4.74 11.24
N HIS A 136 8.15 4.19 12.44
CA HIS A 136 7.05 4.56 13.31
C HIS A 136 7.54 5.62 14.28
N GLN A 137 7.07 6.87 14.11
CA GLN A 137 7.40 7.96 15.02
C GLN A 137 6.37 8.07 16.13
N PRO A 138 6.82 8.15 17.41
CA PRO A 138 5.95 8.47 18.51
C PRO A 138 5.33 9.87 18.30
N VAL A 139 4.01 9.96 18.43
CA VAL A 139 3.30 11.24 18.43
C VAL A 139 2.56 11.34 19.75
N SER A 140 2.72 12.47 20.46
CA SER A 140 2.08 12.68 21.76
C SER A 140 0.55 12.55 21.63
N GLY A 141 -0.05 11.65 22.44
CA GLY A 141 -1.48 11.41 22.44
C GLY A 141 -2.03 10.59 21.27
N SER A 142 -1.14 9.95 20.48
CA SER A 142 -1.55 9.12 19.34
C SER A 142 -0.68 7.85 19.29
N PRO A 143 -1.16 6.75 18.69
CA PRO A 143 -0.30 5.63 18.29
C PRO A 143 0.84 6.12 17.38
N PRO A 144 1.99 5.42 17.37
CA PRO A 144 3.09 5.77 16.50
C PRO A 144 2.65 5.82 15.03
N LEU A 145 2.94 6.94 14.35
CA LEU A 145 2.57 7.12 12.95
C LEU A 145 3.65 6.52 12.02
N PRO A 146 3.27 5.70 11.04
CA PRO A 146 4.19 5.20 10.04
C PRO A 146 4.54 6.31 9.04
N LEU A 147 5.80 6.73 9.03
CA LEU A 147 6.33 7.74 8.11
C LEU A 147 7.28 7.11 7.10
N LEU A 148 7.29 7.61 5.87
CA LEU A 148 8.30 7.31 4.87
C LEU A 148 9.32 8.47 4.86
N ILE A 149 10.57 8.17 5.20
CA ILE A 149 11.66 9.17 5.28
C ILE A 149 12.87 8.72 4.47
N PRO A 150 13.66 9.63 3.91
CA PRO A 150 14.96 9.30 3.34
C PRO A 150 15.90 8.74 4.41
N ALA A 151 16.66 7.69 4.07
CA ALA A 151 17.55 7.01 5.02
C ALA A 151 18.67 7.88 5.55
N ASP A 152 19.10 8.87 4.79
CA ASP A 152 20.11 9.86 5.18
C ASP A 152 19.64 10.87 6.25
N ARG A 153 18.32 10.90 6.50
CA ARG A 153 17.71 11.74 7.55
C ARG A 153 17.46 11.00 8.86
N GLU A 154 17.84 9.74 8.96
CA GLU A 154 17.81 8.98 10.22
C GLU A 154 19.00 9.38 11.11
N SER A 155 19.11 10.65 11.48
CA SER A 155 19.99 11.08 12.57
C SER A 155 19.19 11.03 13.87
N PRO A 156 19.73 10.42 14.92
CA PRO A 156 19.07 10.44 16.23
C PRO A 156 18.98 11.88 16.72
N ARG A 157 17.77 12.33 16.99
CA ARG A 157 17.53 13.49 17.85
C ARG A 157 17.27 13.05 19.27
#